data_1019997b41ad06bc900ef9251d19f6ef
#
_entry.id   1019997b41ad06bc900ef9251d19f6ef
#
_cell.length_a   1.000
_cell.length_b   1.000
_cell.length_c   1.000
_cell.angle_alpha   90.00
_cell.angle_beta   90.00
_cell.angle_gamma   90.00
#
_symmetry.space_group_name_H-M   'P 1'
#
loop_
_entity.id
_entity.type
_entity.pdbx_description
1 polymer ?
#
loop_
_entity_poly.entity_id
_entity_poly.type
_entity_poly.pdbx_seq_one_letter_code
_entity_poly.pdbx_strand_id
1 'polypeptide(L)'
;MCIRDSDNSEADEFLRKLLDYFSSATVSQGTSLVALNLNQGRKSEVINTNDGKSYIKLSIGFARTWAALNRALKEAAINVKDLNREEGYVLINYGLPEEEGILARLRKSEPKEYKIIVRSSSEDLTQIMLDSEEWNDELESLLSEINQSLS
;
A
#
# COMPACT_ATOMS: atom_id res chain seq x y z
N MET A 1 -44.20 -41.68 -7.08
CA MET A 1 -43.32 -40.62 -7.63
C MET A 1 -41.89 -41.07 -7.57
N CYS A 2 -41.33 -41.52 -8.67
CA CYS A 2 -39.94 -41.95 -8.71
C CYS A 2 -39.04 -40.72 -8.65
N ILE A 3 -38.36 -40.56 -7.54
CA ILE A 3 -37.21 -39.66 -7.47
C ILE A 3 -36.12 -40.34 -8.30
N ARG A 4 -35.85 -39.76 -9.45
CA ARG A 4 -34.79 -40.18 -10.33
C ARG A 4 -33.48 -40.08 -9.52
N ASP A 5 -32.86 -41.22 -9.26
CA ASP A 5 -31.48 -41.26 -8.82
C ASP A 5 -30.67 -40.52 -9.87
N SER A 6 -30.30 -39.27 -9.55
CA SER A 6 -29.35 -38.51 -10.36
C SER A 6 -28.07 -39.33 -10.34
N ASP A 7 -27.63 -39.77 -11.51
CA ASP A 7 -26.37 -40.47 -11.68
C ASP A 7 -25.23 -39.70 -11.03
N ASN A 8 -24.90 -40.03 -9.80
CA ASN A 8 -23.75 -39.50 -9.08
C ASN A 8 -22.43 -39.82 -9.81
N SER A 9 -22.47 -40.76 -10.77
CA SER A 9 -21.28 -41.19 -11.49
C SER A 9 -20.76 -40.10 -12.46
N GLU A 10 -21.63 -39.32 -13.10
CA GLU A 10 -21.23 -38.21 -13.94
C GLU A 10 -20.69 -37.03 -13.12
N ALA A 11 -21.30 -36.80 -11.96
CA ALA A 11 -20.83 -35.76 -11.05
C ALA A 11 -19.46 -36.12 -10.44
N ASP A 12 -19.25 -37.40 -10.07
CA ASP A 12 -17.96 -37.89 -9.57
C ASP A 12 -16.87 -37.86 -10.65
N GLU A 13 -17.20 -38.17 -11.89
CA GLU A 13 -16.26 -38.10 -13.00
C GLU A 13 -15.89 -36.64 -13.30
N PHE A 14 -16.85 -35.74 -13.26
CA PHE A 14 -16.60 -34.29 -13.43
C PHE A 14 -15.72 -33.73 -12.30
N LEU A 15 -16.00 -34.06 -11.05
CA LEU A 15 -15.19 -33.64 -9.91
C LEU A 15 -13.76 -34.22 -9.98
N ARG A 16 -13.57 -35.44 -10.42
CA ARG A 16 -12.24 -36.04 -10.63
C ARG A 16 -11.47 -35.30 -11.72
N LYS A 17 -12.10 -34.95 -12.84
CA LYS A 17 -11.49 -34.18 -13.91
C LYS A 17 -11.12 -32.77 -13.45
N LEU A 18 -11.97 -32.15 -12.63
CA LEU A 18 -11.67 -30.84 -12.01
C LEU A 18 -10.48 -30.93 -11.04
N LEU A 19 -10.45 -31.95 -10.17
CA LEU A 19 -9.33 -32.16 -9.26
C LEU A 19 -8.02 -32.44 -10.02
N ASP A 20 -8.08 -33.23 -11.08
CA ASP A 20 -6.92 -33.53 -11.91
C ASP A 20 -6.43 -32.28 -12.67
N TYR A 21 -7.35 -31.45 -13.14
CA TYR A 21 -7.02 -30.15 -13.75
C TYR A 21 -6.37 -29.21 -12.75
N PHE A 22 -6.90 -29.08 -11.53
CA PHE A 22 -6.29 -28.23 -10.49
C PHE A 22 -4.96 -28.80 -9.98
N SER A 23 -4.81 -30.11 -9.86
CA SER A 23 -3.56 -30.72 -9.43
C SER A 23 -2.49 -30.61 -10.52
N SER A 24 -2.84 -30.69 -11.79
CA SER A 24 -1.92 -30.48 -12.89
C SER A 24 -1.56 -29.00 -13.08
N ALA A 25 -2.50 -28.09 -12.81
CA ALA A 25 -2.27 -26.64 -12.83
C ALA A 25 -1.31 -26.17 -11.72
N THR A 26 -1.24 -26.90 -10.59
CA THR A 26 -0.29 -26.57 -9.50
C THR A 26 1.13 -27.04 -9.79
N VAL A 27 1.34 -27.92 -10.77
CA VAL A 27 2.67 -28.43 -11.16
C VAL A 27 3.33 -27.61 -12.26
N SER A 28 2.56 -26.83 -13.05
CA SER A 28 3.19 -25.81 -13.87
C SER A 28 3.63 -24.69 -12.93
N GLN A 29 4.92 -24.54 -12.73
CA GLN A 29 5.59 -23.41 -12.08
C GLN A 29 5.21 -22.09 -12.77
N GLY A 30 3.93 -21.77 -12.78
CA GLY A 30 3.43 -20.44 -12.97
C GLY A 30 3.72 -19.69 -11.68
N THR A 31 4.97 -19.23 -11.54
CA THR A 31 5.24 -18.14 -10.62
C THR A 31 4.14 -17.11 -10.89
N SER A 32 3.21 -16.98 -9.95
CA SER A 32 2.14 -16.01 -10.10
C SER A 32 2.78 -14.69 -10.50
N LEU A 33 2.29 -14.04 -11.55
CA LEU A 33 2.76 -12.70 -11.94
C LEU A 33 2.73 -11.74 -10.75
N VAL A 34 1.88 -12.02 -9.76
CA VAL A 34 1.83 -11.35 -8.47
C VAL A 34 3.07 -11.68 -7.62
N ALA A 35 3.52 -12.94 -7.59
CA ALA A 35 4.73 -13.34 -6.85
C ALA A 35 6.02 -12.84 -7.54
N LEU A 36 6.05 -12.79 -8.87
CA LEU A 36 7.15 -12.16 -9.64
C LEU A 36 7.23 -10.66 -9.36
N ASN A 37 6.09 -9.97 -9.24
CA ASN A 37 6.05 -8.56 -8.86
C ASN A 37 6.42 -8.30 -7.39
N LEU A 38 6.27 -9.30 -6.52
CA LEU A 38 6.71 -9.22 -5.11
C LEU A 38 8.22 -9.41 -4.97
N ASN A 39 8.86 -10.13 -5.90
CA ASN A 39 10.30 -10.42 -5.89
C ASN A 39 11.14 -9.45 -6.73
N GLN A 40 10.55 -8.55 -7.49
CA GLN A 40 11.30 -7.46 -8.12
C GLN A 40 11.66 -6.45 -7.03
N GLY A 41 12.94 -6.36 -6.70
CA GLY A 41 13.60 -5.52 -5.70
C GLY A 41 12.85 -4.31 -5.15
N ARG A 42 13.33 -3.67 -4.14
CA ARG A 42 12.66 -2.55 -3.46
C ARG A 42 11.88 -1.68 -4.43
N LYS A 43 10.55 -1.76 -4.36
CA LYS A 43 9.65 -1.01 -5.25
C LYS A 43 9.62 0.47 -4.92
N SER A 44 10.13 0.84 -3.76
CA SER A 44 10.20 2.20 -3.24
C SER A 44 11.65 2.59 -2.97
N GLU A 45 12.01 3.79 -3.38
CA GLU A 45 13.32 4.40 -3.19
C GLU A 45 13.13 5.83 -2.71
N VAL A 46 13.81 6.20 -1.62
CA VAL A 46 13.85 7.61 -1.16
C VAL A 46 14.93 8.34 -1.94
N ILE A 47 14.54 9.40 -2.61
CA ILE A 47 15.43 10.26 -3.39
C ILE A 47 15.51 11.62 -2.72
N ASN A 48 16.73 12.05 -2.42
CA ASN A 48 17.00 13.38 -1.91
C ASN A 48 17.25 14.34 -3.08
N THR A 49 16.57 15.47 -3.05
CA THR A 49 16.71 16.53 -4.05
C THR A 49 17.80 17.49 -3.61
N ASN A 50 18.40 18.21 -4.55
CA ASN A 50 19.42 19.23 -4.27
C ASN A 50 18.89 20.40 -3.41
N ASP A 51 17.57 20.56 -3.34
CA ASP A 51 16.88 21.57 -2.52
C ASP A 51 16.69 21.15 -1.06
N GLY A 52 17.30 20.02 -0.65
CA GLY A 52 17.20 19.48 0.71
C GLY A 52 15.86 18.80 1.02
N LYS A 53 15.00 18.60 0.03
CA LYS A 53 13.73 17.87 0.16
C LYS A 53 13.91 16.42 -0.29
N SER A 54 13.14 15.52 0.28
CA SER A 54 13.14 14.11 -0.10
C SER A 54 11.77 13.70 -0.63
N TYR A 55 11.74 12.73 -1.53
CA TYR A 55 10.51 12.11 -2.01
C TYR A 55 10.69 10.61 -2.21
N ILE A 56 9.59 9.88 -2.18
CA ILE A 56 9.59 8.43 -2.44
C ILE A 56 9.25 8.22 -3.91
N LYS A 57 10.13 7.52 -4.61
CA LYS A 57 9.92 7.06 -5.99
C LYS A 57 9.48 5.61 -5.95
N LEU A 58 8.36 5.30 -6.64
CA LEU A 58 7.85 3.94 -6.78
C LEU A 58 7.84 3.55 -8.25
N SER A 59 8.34 2.35 -8.54
CA SER A 59 8.32 1.75 -9.88
C SER A 59 7.02 0.98 -10.11
N ILE A 60 5.90 1.64 -9.84
CA ILE A 60 4.53 1.13 -10.04
C ILE A 60 3.61 2.29 -10.43
N GLY A 61 2.54 1.98 -11.17
CA GLY A 61 1.57 2.98 -11.61
C GLY A 61 0.75 3.60 -10.47
N PHE A 62 0.17 4.76 -10.75
CA PHE A 62 -0.58 5.59 -9.78
C PHE A 62 -1.61 4.82 -8.96
N ALA A 63 -2.45 4.00 -9.59
CA ALA A 63 -3.52 3.29 -8.90
C ALA A 63 -2.98 2.32 -7.83
N ARG A 64 -1.87 1.64 -8.11
CA ARG A 64 -1.21 0.73 -7.17
C ARG A 64 -0.50 1.50 -6.07
N THR A 65 0.19 2.59 -6.43
CA THR A 65 0.82 3.50 -5.45
C THR A 65 -0.20 4.08 -4.49
N TRP A 66 -1.35 4.53 -4.99
CA TRP A 66 -2.43 5.06 -4.18
C TRP A 66 -2.95 4.04 -3.16
N ALA A 67 -3.20 2.80 -3.62
CA ALA A 67 -3.64 1.72 -2.74
C ALA A 67 -2.57 1.34 -1.70
N ALA A 68 -1.30 1.27 -2.12
CA ALA A 68 -0.18 0.97 -1.24
C ALA A 68 0.02 2.06 -0.18
N LEU A 69 -0.04 3.34 -0.57
CA LEU A 69 0.07 4.48 0.35
C LEU A 69 -1.02 4.44 1.42
N ASN A 70 -2.28 4.26 1.01
CA ASN A 70 -3.39 4.19 1.98
C ASN A 70 -3.23 3.03 2.97
N ARG A 71 -2.72 1.88 2.50
CA ARG A 71 -2.41 0.76 3.38
C ARG A 71 -1.25 1.09 4.32
N ALA A 72 -0.17 1.66 3.81
CA ALA A 72 1.00 2.05 4.59
C ALA A 72 0.64 3.05 5.69
N LEU A 73 -0.16 4.07 5.39
CA LEU A 73 -0.64 5.04 6.38
C LEU A 73 -1.46 4.38 7.48
N LYS A 74 -2.28 3.39 7.12
CA LYS A 74 -3.07 2.62 8.08
C LYS A 74 -2.20 1.71 8.95
N GLU A 75 -1.20 1.05 8.37
CA GLU A 75 -0.25 0.18 9.09
C GLU A 75 0.65 0.97 10.04
N ALA A 76 1.04 2.19 9.63
CA ALA A 76 1.80 3.14 10.45
C ALA A 76 0.92 3.89 11.48
N ALA A 77 -0.37 3.54 11.61
CA ALA A 77 -1.34 4.20 12.49
C ALA A 77 -1.43 5.73 12.30
N ILE A 78 -1.07 6.23 11.11
CA ILE A 78 -1.13 7.66 10.78
C ILE A 78 -2.58 8.06 10.50
N ASN A 79 -3.04 9.09 11.19
CA ASN A 79 -4.42 9.54 11.08
C ASN A 79 -4.63 10.32 9.77
N VAL A 80 -5.45 9.74 8.87
CA VAL A 80 -5.86 10.39 7.62
C VAL A 80 -7.08 11.25 7.88
N LYS A 81 -6.98 12.56 7.62
CA LYS A 81 -8.06 13.53 7.78
C LYS A 81 -8.92 13.63 6.53
N ASP A 82 -8.29 13.69 5.38
CA ASP A 82 -8.96 13.81 4.08
C ASP A 82 -8.12 13.16 2.98
N LEU A 83 -8.78 12.71 1.92
CA LEU A 83 -8.11 12.16 0.75
C LEU A 83 -8.87 12.50 -0.53
N ASN A 84 -8.14 12.94 -1.54
CA ASN A 84 -8.69 13.21 -2.86
C ASN A 84 -7.82 12.52 -3.92
N ARG A 85 -8.35 11.43 -4.48
CA ARG A 85 -7.64 10.64 -5.48
C ARG A 85 -7.54 11.33 -6.83
N GLU A 86 -8.52 12.16 -7.18
CA GLU A 86 -8.55 12.87 -8.47
C GLU A 86 -7.45 13.93 -8.52
N GLU A 87 -7.26 14.63 -7.41
CA GLU A 87 -6.19 15.60 -7.24
C GLU A 87 -4.86 14.99 -6.78
N GLY A 88 -4.88 13.72 -6.37
CA GLY A 88 -3.70 12.99 -5.95
C GLY A 88 -3.11 13.47 -4.64
N TYR A 89 -3.92 13.82 -3.64
CA TYR A 89 -3.42 14.20 -2.32
C TYR A 89 -4.10 13.45 -1.16
N VAL A 90 -3.37 13.36 -0.05
CA VAL A 90 -3.85 12.87 1.24
C VAL A 90 -3.46 13.87 2.32
N LEU A 91 -4.42 14.32 3.11
CA LEU A 91 -4.19 15.13 4.30
C LEU A 91 -4.10 14.22 5.52
N ILE A 92 -3.03 14.35 6.27
CA ILE A 92 -2.75 13.55 7.46
C ILE A 92 -2.51 14.44 8.68
N ASN A 93 -2.83 13.91 9.85
CA ASN A 93 -2.39 14.48 11.12
C ASN A 93 -1.24 13.60 11.65
N TYR A 94 -0.07 14.19 11.82
CA TYR A 94 1.13 13.51 12.32
C TYR A 94 1.66 14.21 13.58
N GLY A 95 2.33 13.45 14.44
CA GLY A 95 2.89 13.99 15.69
C GLY A 95 1.96 13.88 16.90
N LEU A 96 0.89 13.08 16.82
CA LEU A 96 0.14 12.68 18.02
C LEU A 96 0.97 11.61 18.78
N PRO A 97 1.27 11.80 20.06
CA PRO A 97 1.85 10.73 20.85
C PRO A 97 0.82 9.61 21.00
N GLU A 98 1.17 8.39 20.59
CA GLU A 98 0.38 7.16 20.80
C GLU A 98 0.26 6.74 22.27
N GLU A 99 0.83 7.50 23.21
CA GLU A 99 0.75 7.17 24.62
C GLU A 99 -0.56 7.68 25.22
N GLU A 100 -1.48 6.76 25.42
CA GLU A 100 -2.64 6.91 26.32
C GLU A 100 -2.19 7.04 27.79
N GLY A 101 -1.53 8.16 28.12
CA GLY A 101 -1.10 8.46 29.47
C GLY A 101 -1.62 9.82 29.93
N ILE A 102 -1.95 9.93 31.22
CA ILE A 102 -2.40 11.17 31.86
C ILE A 102 -1.37 12.31 31.65
N LEU A 103 -0.11 11.97 31.48
CA LEU A 103 1.01 12.90 31.21
C LEU A 103 1.05 13.36 29.74
N ALA A 104 0.51 12.59 28.79
CA ALA A 104 0.42 12.99 27.38
C ALA A 104 -0.60 14.15 27.18
N ARG A 105 -1.61 14.21 28.02
CA ARG A 105 -2.60 15.32 28.01
C ARG A 105 -2.04 16.66 28.49
N LEU A 106 -0.92 16.64 29.21
CA LEU A 106 -0.23 17.86 29.67
C LEU A 106 0.77 18.40 28.64
N ARG A 107 1.24 17.58 27.72
CA ARG A 107 2.02 18.02 26.53
C ARG A 107 1.03 18.28 25.40
N LYS A 108 0.57 19.53 25.28
CA LYS A 108 -0.15 20.05 24.11
C LYS A 108 0.77 20.09 22.89
N SER A 109 1.12 18.93 22.34
CA SER A 109 1.58 18.86 20.96
C SER A 109 0.31 18.87 20.11
N GLU A 110 -0.02 19.99 19.53
CA GLU A 110 -1.10 20.04 18.54
C GLU A 110 -0.68 19.18 17.36
N PRO A 111 -1.56 18.27 16.87
CA PRO A 111 -1.24 17.47 15.69
C PRO A 111 -1.01 18.40 14.52
N LYS A 112 0.14 18.29 13.89
CA LYS A 112 0.45 19.05 12.69
C LYS A 112 -0.19 18.37 11.49
N GLU A 113 -0.80 19.20 10.65
CA GLU A 113 -1.41 18.74 9.41
C GLU A 113 -0.37 18.76 8.30
N TYR A 114 -0.20 17.62 7.62
CA TYR A 114 0.69 17.50 6.48
C TYR A 114 -0.09 17.02 5.26
N LYS A 115 0.30 17.51 4.09
CA LYS A 115 -0.26 17.11 2.81
C LYS A 115 0.72 16.24 2.06
N ILE A 116 0.32 15.02 1.77
CA ILE A 116 1.06 14.09 0.92
C ILE A 116 0.53 14.24 -0.50
N ILE A 117 1.40 14.42 -1.47
CA ILE A 117 1.06 14.54 -2.89
C ILE A 117 1.58 13.30 -3.61
N VAL A 118 0.71 12.66 -4.38
CA VAL A 118 1.04 11.52 -5.23
C VAL A 118 0.94 11.96 -6.68
N ARG A 119 2.06 11.92 -7.41
CA ARG A 119 2.13 12.30 -8.83
C ARG A 119 2.65 11.14 -9.67
N SER A 120 1.97 10.88 -10.78
CA SER A 120 2.48 9.97 -11.81
C SER A 120 3.50 10.71 -12.68
N SER A 121 4.69 10.17 -12.80
CA SER A 121 5.72 10.65 -13.75
C SER A 121 5.65 9.93 -15.08
N SER A 122 5.22 8.65 -15.07
CA SER A 122 4.93 7.85 -16.24
C SER A 122 3.96 6.73 -15.87
N GLU A 123 3.57 5.89 -16.82
CA GLU A 123 2.60 4.82 -16.63
C GLU A 123 2.98 3.87 -15.49
N ASP A 124 4.28 3.59 -15.34
CA ASP A 124 4.82 2.69 -14.31
C ASP A 124 5.72 3.39 -13.27
N LEU A 125 5.66 4.71 -13.18
CA LEU A 125 6.47 5.48 -12.26
C LEU A 125 5.63 6.52 -11.52
N THR A 126 5.61 6.42 -10.20
CA THR A 126 4.88 7.36 -9.34
C THR A 126 5.79 7.91 -8.24
N GLN A 127 5.57 9.15 -7.87
CA GLN A 127 6.30 9.87 -6.83
C GLN A 127 5.35 10.24 -5.71
N ILE A 128 5.79 10.05 -4.47
CA ILE A 128 5.10 10.51 -3.26
C ILE A 128 5.96 11.62 -2.65
N MET A 129 5.37 12.78 -2.48
CA MET A 129 6.02 13.98 -1.96
C MET A 129 5.22 14.54 -0.80
N LEU A 130 5.92 15.18 0.15
CA LEU A 130 5.28 15.97 1.20
C LEU A 130 5.24 17.44 0.75
N ASP A 131 4.06 18.05 0.83
CA ASP A 131 3.86 19.47 0.52
C ASP A 131 4.22 20.30 1.76
N SER A 132 5.44 20.76 1.84
CA SER A 132 5.93 21.61 2.91
C SER A 132 6.88 22.66 2.35
N GLU A 133 6.76 23.90 2.84
CA GLU A 133 7.68 24.98 2.52
C GLU A 133 9.02 24.78 3.24
N GLU A 134 8.98 24.33 4.50
CA GLU A 134 10.14 24.06 5.32
C GLU A 134 10.31 22.55 5.51
N TRP A 135 11.50 22.04 5.21
CA TRP A 135 11.86 20.64 5.43
C TRP A 135 12.54 20.50 6.79
N ASN A 136 12.06 19.58 7.61
CA ASN A 136 12.59 19.31 8.95
C ASN A 136 12.74 17.81 9.20
N ASP A 137 13.42 17.45 10.31
CA ASP A 137 13.67 16.05 10.70
C ASP A 137 12.37 15.25 10.92
N GLU A 138 11.27 15.93 11.31
CA GLU A 138 9.96 15.33 11.50
C GLU A 138 9.37 14.83 10.18
N LEU A 139 9.52 15.61 9.10
CA LEU A 139 9.08 15.23 7.75
C LEU A 139 9.95 14.12 7.16
N GLU A 140 11.23 14.13 7.46
CA GLU A 140 12.14 13.06 7.05
C GLU A 140 11.79 11.74 7.74
N SER A 141 11.50 11.79 9.05
CA SER A 141 11.03 10.65 9.83
C SER A 141 9.71 10.10 9.28
N LEU A 142 8.75 10.98 9.01
CA LEU A 142 7.45 10.61 8.41
C LEU A 142 7.64 9.94 7.05
N LEU A 143 8.49 10.50 6.17
CA LEU A 143 8.75 9.92 4.86
C LEU A 143 9.42 8.55 4.96
N SER A 144 10.35 8.41 5.90
CA SER A 144 11.03 7.14 6.18
C SER A 144 10.07 6.07 6.67
N GLU A 145 9.15 6.43 7.58
CA GLU A 145 8.11 5.53 8.11
C GLU A 145 7.16 5.06 7.00
N ILE A 146 6.71 5.99 6.16
CA ILE A 146 5.89 5.65 4.98
C ILE A 146 6.67 4.71 4.04
N ASN A 147 7.94 5.00 3.76
CA ASN A 147 8.76 4.16 2.90
C ASN A 147 8.97 2.76 3.46
N GLN A 148 9.15 2.64 4.79
CA GLN A 148 9.28 1.36 5.46
C GLN A 148 8.01 0.51 5.34
N SER A 149 6.84 1.14 5.45
CA SER A 149 5.54 0.47 5.30
C SER A 149 5.19 0.16 3.83
N LEU A 150 5.86 0.79 2.87
CA LEU A 150 5.73 0.52 1.42
C LEU A 150 6.67 -0.58 0.91
N SER A 151 7.70 -0.92 1.67
CA SER A 151 8.71 -1.94 1.34
C SER A 151 8.22 -3.32 1.76
#